data_3c74822e38363c2c3b4719bfe6566e9a
#
_entry.id   3c74822e38363c2c3b4719bfe6566e9a
#
_cell.length_a   1.000
_cell.length_b   1.000
_cell.length_c   1.000
_cell.angle_alpha   90.00
_cell.angle_beta   90.00
_cell.angle_gamma   90.00
#
_symmetry.space_group_name_H-M   'P 1'
#
loop_
_entity.id
_entity.type
_entity.pdbx_description
1 polymer ?
#
loop_
_entity_poly.entity_id
_entity_poly.type
_entity_poly.pdbx_seq_one_letter_code
_entity_poly.pdbx_strand_id
1 'polypeptide(L)'
;MNKFYKRIFCLIMLIGIISGSVIYFTVDINTFSNLYSFKPWSIFAAILVLAIGLILDGTRLMHLVRISNEDIKFSQAVQVVFGNYFLALLTPGATGGAVAQLIFLRKAGIPTGKATVFVIIRTLVSIFFLLCCMPIIFYFDNNLLPWLSQEQLTIISIVVIIGIM
;
A
#
# COMPACT_ATOMS: atom_id res chain seq x y z
N MET A 1 -24.36 10.03 -24.19
CA MET A 1 -23.37 9.85 -23.12
C MET A 1 -22.98 8.38 -23.09
N ASN A 2 -21.74 8.05 -23.50
CA ASN A 2 -21.29 6.67 -23.70
C ASN A 2 -21.38 5.86 -22.39
N LYS A 3 -21.75 4.57 -22.48
CA LYS A 3 -21.85 3.64 -21.34
C LYS A 3 -20.59 3.64 -20.47
N PHE A 4 -19.44 3.97 -21.06
CA PHE A 4 -18.14 4.10 -20.40
C PHE A 4 -18.11 5.29 -19.43
N TYR A 5 -18.56 6.49 -19.84
CA TYR A 5 -18.60 7.66 -18.97
C TYR A 5 -19.57 7.51 -17.79
N LYS A 6 -20.70 6.83 -17.99
CA LYS A 6 -21.64 6.52 -16.92
C LYS A 6 -21.01 5.60 -15.86
N ARG A 7 -20.24 4.60 -16.28
CA ARG A 7 -19.54 3.69 -15.35
C ARG A 7 -18.47 4.41 -14.54
N ILE A 8 -17.67 5.27 -15.18
CA ILE A 8 -16.66 6.08 -14.51
C ILE A 8 -17.31 7.04 -13.51
N PHE A 9 -18.38 7.71 -13.91
CA PHE A 9 -19.12 8.62 -13.03
C PHE A 9 -19.71 7.88 -11.82
N CYS A 10 -20.28 6.70 -12.04
CA CYS A 10 -20.81 5.86 -10.96
C CYS A 10 -19.71 5.40 -9.99
N LEU A 11 -18.51 5.05 -10.50
CA LEU A 11 -17.36 4.69 -9.66
C LEU A 11 -16.85 5.88 -8.84
N ILE A 12 -16.72 7.05 -9.44
CA ILE A 12 -16.30 8.27 -8.73
C ILE A 12 -17.31 8.63 -7.65
N MET A 13 -18.60 8.54 -7.95
CA MET A 13 -19.66 8.81 -7.00
C MET A 13 -19.65 7.82 -5.83
N LEU A 14 -19.44 6.54 -6.11
CA LEU A 14 -19.34 5.49 -5.09
C LEU A 14 -18.12 5.70 -4.19
N ILE A 15 -16.96 6.03 -4.76
CA ILE A 15 -15.74 6.38 -3.99
C ILE A 15 -16.01 7.62 -3.13
N GLY A 16 -16.65 8.65 -3.68
CA GLY A 16 -17.01 9.87 -2.95
C GLY A 16 -17.94 9.59 -1.77
N ILE A 17 -18.95 8.74 -1.94
CA ILE A 17 -19.88 8.35 -0.88
C ILE A 17 -19.16 7.58 0.22
N ILE A 18 -18.32 6.59 -0.14
CA ILE A 18 -17.56 5.80 0.84
C ILE A 18 -16.59 6.69 1.61
N SER A 19 -15.82 7.53 0.91
CA SER A 19 -14.87 8.45 1.54
C SER A 19 -15.57 9.48 2.42
N GLY A 20 -16.69 10.03 1.97
CA GLY A 20 -17.51 10.97 2.75
C GLY A 20 -18.09 10.30 4.00
N SER A 21 -18.57 9.06 3.89
CA SER A 21 -19.07 8.29 5.03
C SER A 21 -17.96 8.03 6.06
N VAL A 22 -16.78 7.61 5.62
CA VAL A 22 -15.63 7.39 6.50
C VAL A 22 -15.24 8.68 7.21
N ILE A 23 -15.14 9.80 6.48
CA ILE A 23 -14.83 11.11 7.06
C ILE A 23 -15.89 11.50 8.10
N TYR A 24 -17.16 11.34 7.79
CA TYR A 24 -18.27 11.70 8.69
C TYR A 24 -18.25 10.91 9.99
N PHE A 25 -17.92 9.61 9.94
CA PHE A 25 -17.89 8.75 11.14
C PHE A 25 -16.55 8.79 11.89
N THR A 26 -15.46 9.19 11.25
CA THR A 26 -14.11 9.10 11.83
C THR A 26 -13.56 10.45 12.25
N VAL A 27 -13.97 11.54 11.59
CA VAL A 27 -13.45 12.89 11.86
C VAL A 27 -14.31 13.59 12.90
N ASP A 28 -13.79 13.69 14.11
CA ASP A 28 -14.39 14.48 15.19
C ASP A 28 -14.04 15.99 14.98
N ILE A 29 -14.92 16.88 15.45
CA ILE A 29 -14.72 18.34 15.38
C ILE A 29 -13.37 18.73 16.02
N ASN A 30 -12.97 18.02 17.07
CA ASN A 30 -11.68 18.18 17.72
C ASN A 30 -10.47 17.87 16.82
N THR A 31 -10.65 17.05 15.79
CA THR A 31 -9.58 16.69 14.83
C THR A 31 -9.17 17.91 14.02
N PHE A 32 -10.13 18.76 13.64
CA PHE A 32 -9.82 20.02 12.92
C PHE A 32 -9.09 21.03 13.78
N SER A 33 -9.43 21.15 15.06
CA SER A 33 -8.70 22.04 15.97
C SER A 33 -7.27 21.53 16.25
N ASN A 34 -7.06 20.23 16.29
CA ASN A 34 -5.75 19.62 16.45
C ASN A 34 -4.87 19.76 15.20
N LEU A 35 -5.45 19.93 14.00
CA LEU A 35 -4.71 20.21 12.77
C LEU A 35 -3.92 21.52 12.85
N TYR A 36 -4.42 22.53 13.56
CA TYR A 36 -3.67 23.77 13.82
C TYR A 36 -2.47 23.59 14.75
N SER A 37 -2.44 22.51 15.53
CA SER A 37 -1.33 22.16 16.42
C SER A 37 -0.19 21.44 15.72
N PHE A 38 -0.35 21.05 14.45
CA PHE A 38 0.70 20.40 13.67
C PHE A 38 1.81 21.42 13.35
N LYS A 39 3.02 21.09 13.82
CA LYS A 39 4.20 21.85 13.44
C LYS A 39 4.45 21.69 11.94
N PRO A 40 4.63 22.77 11.16
CA PRO A 40 4.87 22.67 9.71
C PRO A 40 6.08 21.82 9.36
N TRP A 41 7.06 21.72 10.23
CA TRP A 41 8.21 20.83 10.11
C TRP A 41 7.83 19.34 10.04
N SER A 42 6.79 18.92 10.77
CA SER A 42 6.32 17.53 10.75
C SER A 42 5.76 17.12 9.38
N ILE A 43 5.08 18.03 8.70
CA ILE A 43 4.56 17.81 7.35
C ILE A 43 5.73 17.65 6.37
N PHE A 44 6.73 18.54 6.47
CA PHE A 44 7.92 18.46 5.63
C PHE A 44 8.68 17.15 5.84
N ALA A 45 8.89 16.74 7.09
CA ALA A 45 9.50 15.48 7.43
C ALA A 45 8.72 14.27 6.88
N ALA A 46 7.39 14.28 6.97
CA ALA A 46 6.53 13.22 6.42
C ALA A 46 6.66 13.12 4.90
N ILE A 47 6.66 14.24 4.18
CA ILE A 47 6.85 14.27 2.72
C ILE A 47 8.23 13.72 2.35
N LEU A 48 9.27 14.10 3.10
CA LEU A 48 10.63 13.63 2.86
C LEU A 48 10.74 12.10 3.07
N VAL A 49 10.20 11.58 4.15
CA VAL A 49 10.16 10.14 4.42
C VAL A 49 9.39 9.39 3.33
N LEU A 50 8.25 9.93 2.88
CA LEU A 50 7.47 9.35 1.79
C LEU A 50 8.26 9.34 0.47
N ALA A 51 8.97 10.42 0.15
CA ALA A 51 9.81 10.49 -1.04
C ALA A 51 10.94 9.45 -1.00
N ILE A 52 11.62 9.31 0.15
CA ILE A 52 12.64 8.28 0.35
C ILE A 52 12.04 6.88 0.17
N GLY A 53 10.88 6.61 0.75
CA GLY A 53 10.17 5.33 0.62
C GLY A 53 9.85 4.99 -0.85
N LEU A 54 9.37 5.97 -1.62
CA LEU A 54 9.11 5.79 -3.06
C LEU A 54 10.37 5.48 -3.86
N ILE A 55 11.49 6.16 -3.56
CA ILE A 55 12.78 5.93 -4.19
C ILE A 55 13.29 4.52 -3.88
N LEU A 56 13.25 4.11 -2.62
CA LEU A 56 13.68 2.78 -2.19
C LEU A 56 12.83 1.66 -2.83
N ASP A 57 11.52 1.83 -2.89
CA ASP A 57 10.64 0.84 -3.51
C ASP A 57 10.81 0.81 -5.04
N GLY A 58 11.09 1.95 -5.68
CA GLY A 58 11.47 2.04 -7.09
C GLY A 58 12.77 1.31 -7.40
N THR A 59 13.80 1.49 -6.59
CA THR A 59 15.08 0.78 -6.75
C THR A 59 14.94 -0.73 -6.55
N ARG A 60 14.15 -1.14 -5.55
CA ARG A 60 13.81 -2.55 -5.33
C ARG A 60 13.12 -3.16 -6.55
N LEU A 61 12.17 -2.45 -7.16
CA LEU A 61 11.52 -2.90 -8.39
C LEU A 61 12.51 -3.05 -9.55
N MET A 62 13.42 -2.08 -9.73
CA MET A 62 14.45 -2.16 -10.77
C MET A 62 15.34 -3.39 -10.61
N HIS A 63 15.78 -3.68 -9.38
CA HIS A 63 16.58 -4.88 -9.10
C HIS A 63 15.80 -6.16 -9.44
N LEU A 64 14.54 -6.23 -9.08
CA LEU A 64 13.69 -7.39 -9.37
C LEU A 64 13.53 -7.60 -10.88
N VAL A 65 13.33 -6.53 -11.65
CA VAL A 65 13.21 -6.57 -13.11
C VAL A 65 14.52 -7.02 -13.75
N ARG A 66 15.66 -6.49 -13.27
CA ARG A 66 16.99 -6.83 -13.78
C ARG A 66 17.35 -8.31 -13.60
N ILE A 67 16.90 -8.96 -12.52
CA ILE A 67 17.10 -10.40 -12.30
C ILE A 67 16.45 -11.24 -13.42
N SER A 68 15.42 -10.73 -14.08
CA SER A 68 14.74 -11.42 -15.20
C SER A 68 15.31 -11.06 -16.59
N ASN A 69 16.51 -10.46 -16.64
CA ASN A 69 17.14 -9.97 -17.86
C ASN A 69 16.27 -8.94 -18.62
N GLU A 70 15.53 -8.12 -17.88
CA GLU A 70 14.79 -6.97 -18.40
C GLU A 70 15.35 -5.70 -17.76
N ASP A 71 15.26 -4.58 -18.47
CA ASP A 71 15.69 -3.30 -17.95
C ASP A 71 14.56 -2.27 -17.99
N ILE A 72 14.40 -1.53 -16.91
CA ILE A 72 13.52 -0.37 -16.82
C ILE A 72 14.31 0.85 -16.32
N LYS A 73 13.97 2.02 -16.83
CA LYS A 73 14.54 3.28 -16.34
C LYS A 73 14.03 3.57 -14.94
N PHE A 74 14.83 4.23 -14.12
CA PHE A 74 14.44 4.66 -12.77
C PHE A 74 13.12 5.44 -12.75
N SER A 75 12.94 6.37 -13.69
CA SER A 75 11.69 7.13 -13.84
C SER A 75 10.47 6.23 -14.09
N GLN A 76 10.62 5.17 -14.87
CA GLN A 76 9.54 4.21 -15.12
C GLN A 76 9.24 3.39 -13.85
N ALA A 77 10.27 2.98 -13.11
CA ALA A 77 10.10 2.27 -11.84
C ALA A 77 9.34 3.13 -10.82
N VAL A 78 9.71 4.41 -10.68
CA VAL A 78 9.01 5.36 -9.81
C VAL A 78 7.55 5.55 -10.26
N GLN A 79 7.29 5.64 -11.57
CA GLN A 79 5.92 5.72 -12.10
C GLN A 79 5.08 4.48 -11.76
N VAL A 80 5.66 3.28 -11.86
CA VAL A 80 4.99 2.02 -11.47
C VAL A 80 4.62 2.04 -10.00
N VAL A 81 5.56 2.43 -9.13
CA VAL A 81 5.37 2.48 -7.68
C VAL A 81 4.35 3.54 -7.30
N PHE A 82 4.49 4.75 -7.84
CA PHE A 82 3.53 5.83 -7.58
C PHE A 82 2.12 5.47 -8.05
N GLY A 83 1.99 4.93 -9.26
CA GLY A 83 0.72 4.46 -9.80
C GLY A 83 0.08 3.36 -8.95
N ASN A 84 0.90 2.45 -8.41
CA ASN A 84 0.45 1.42 -7.47
C ASN A 84 -0.17 2.05 -6.22
N TYR A 85 0.54 2.92 -5.52
CA TYR A 85 0.02 3.56 -4.30
C TYR A 85 -1.20 4.42 -4.59
N PHE A 86 -1.16 5.20 -5.67
CA PHE A 86 -2.27 6.07 -6.06
C PHE A 86 -3.56 5.28 -6.34
N LEU A 87 -3.49 4.23 -7.18
CA LEU A 87 -4.68 3.42 -7.47
C LEU A 87 -5.08 2.50 -6.31
N ALA A 88 -4.14 2.07 -5.47
CA ALA A 88 -4.47 1.34 -4.25
C ALA A 88 -5.31 2.19 -3.29
N LEU A 89 -4.98 3.47 -3.13
CA LEU A 89 -5.76 4.39 -2.29
C LEU A 89 -7.15 4.72 -2.86
N LEU A 90 -7.30 4.71 -4.19
CA LEU A 90 -8.56 5.02 -4.85
C LEU A 90 -9.52 3.82 -4.94
N THR A 91 -9.03 2.59 -4.72
CA THR A 91 -9.84 1.38 -4.89
C THR A 91 -10.10 0.66 -3.59
N PRO A 92 -11.33 0.16 -3.36
CA PRO A 92 -11.63 -0.64 -2.20
C PRO A 92 -10.73 -1.88 -2.13
N GLY A 93 -10.19 -2.17 -0.94
CA GLY A 93 -9.29 -3.30 -0.74
C GLY A 93 -7.95 -3.21 -1.47
N ALA A 94 -7.52 -2.00 -1.89
CA ALA A 94 -6.24 -1.72 -2.57
C ALA A 94 -5.99 -2.54 -3.86
N THR A 95 -7.04 -3.13 -4.45
CA THR A 95 -6.94 -4.02 -5.61
C THR A 95 -6.42 -3.31 -6.86
N GLY A 96 -6.69 -2.02 -7.01
CA GLY A 96 -6.22 -1.21 -8.14
C GLY A 96 -4.72 -1.04 -8.20
N GLY A 97 -4.03 -1.19 -7.08
CA GLY A 97 -2.57 -1.09 -7.03
C GLY A 97 -1.88 -2.16 -7.89
N ALA A 98 -2.30 -3.42 -7.78
CA ALA A 98 -1.76 -4.52 -8.59
C ALA A 98 -2.03 -4.30 -10.09
N VAL A 99 -3.23 -3.82 -10.43
CA VAL A 99 -3.61 -3.51 -11.82
C VAL A 99 -2.76 -2.37 -12.36
N ALA A 100 -2.53 -1.33 -11.57
CA ALA A 100 -1.65 -0.22 -11.95
C ALA A 100 -0.22 -0.69 -12.25
N GLN A 101 0.36 -1.49 -11.36
CA GLN A 101 1.70 -2.05 -11.56
C GLN A 101 1.78 -2.79 -12.90
N LEU A 102 0.80 -3.66 -13.18
CA LEU A 102 0.77 -4.43 -14.41
C LEU A 102 0.72 -3.53 -15.65
N ILE A 103 -0.15 -2.50 -15.64
CA ILE A 103 -0.31 -1.55 -16.75
C ILE A 103 0.99 -0.77 -16.98
N PHE A 104 1.59 -0.22 -15.93
CA PHE A 104 2.79 0.60 -16.05
C PHE A 104 4.02 -0.23 -16.44
N LEU A 105 4.18 -1.47 -15.93
CA LEU A 105 5.23 -2.38 -16.34
C LEU A 105 5.11 -2.75 -17.83
N ARG A 106 3.91 -3.04 -18.31
CA ARG A 106 3.67 -3.27 -19.73
C ARG A 106 4.02 -2.05 -20.58
N LYS A 107 3.64 -0.85 -20.12
CA LYS A 107 3.99 0.41 -20.81
C LYS A 107 5.51 0.65 -20.82
N ALA A 108 6.24 0.14 -19.84
CA ALA A 108 7.70 0.18 -19.80
C ALA A 108 8.36 -0.84 -20.73
N GLY A 109 7.59 -1.69 -21.43
CA GLY A 109 8.09 -2.66 -22.40
C GLY A 109 8.20 -4.10 -21.88
N ILE A 110 7.82 -4.35 -20.63
CA ILE A 110 7.93 -5.68 -20.02
C ILE A 110 6.80 -6.59 -20.50
N PRO A 111 7.10 -7.83 -20.93
CA PRO A 111 6.08 -8.81 -21.32
C PRO A 111 5.09 -9.07 -20.18
N THR A 112 3.80 -9.23 -20.51
CA THR A 112 2.70 -9.38 -19.53
C THR A 112 2.96 -10.51 -18.53
N GLY A 113 3.48 -11.64 -18.97
CA GLY A 113 3.78 -12.78 -18.11
C GLY A 113 4.81 -12.42 -17.02
N LYS A 114 5.94 -11.79 -17.41
CA LYS A 114 6.96 -11.33 -16.45
C LYS A 114 6.41 -10.24 -15.54
N ALA A 115 5.65 -9.28 -16.07
CA ALA A 115 5.03 -8.23 -15.27
C ALA A 115 4.10 -8.80 -14.19
N THR A 116 3.30 -9.80 -14.51
CA THR A 116 2.42 -10.49 -13.54
C THR A 116 3.24 -11.17 -12.45
N VAL A 117 4.31 -11.87 -12.81
CA VAL A 117 5.21 -12.51 -11.84
C VAL A 117 5.82 -11.48 -10.89
N PHE A 118 6.27 -10.33 -11.39
CA PHE A 118 6.83 -9.27 -10.55
C PHE A 118 5.82 -8.74 -9.54
N VAL A 119 4.56 -8.52 -9.96
CA VAL A 119 3.48 -8.08 -9.07
C VAL A 119 3.23 -9.12 -7.98
N ILE A 120 3.15 -10.40 -8.34
CA ILE A 120 2.93 -11.50 -7.39
C ILE A 120 4.09 -11.59 -6.38
N ILE A 121 5.34 -11.62 -6.85
CA ILE A 121 6.52 -11.71 -5.98
C ILE A 121 6.56 -10.53 -4.99
N ARG A 122 6.32 -9.30 -5.46
CA ARG A 122 6.29 -8.11 -4.59
C ARG A 122 5.22 -8.25 -3.51
N THR A 123 4.04 -8.71 -3.88
CA THR A 123 2.93 -8.91 -2.94
C THR A 123 3.27 -9.98 -1.91
N LEU A 124 3.80 -11.12 -2.35
CA LEU A 124 4.20 -12.21 -1.45
C LEU A 124 5.30 -11.78 -0.46
N VAL A 125 6.33 -11.09 -0.94
CA VAL A 125 7.40 -10.58 -0.07
C VAL A 125 6.87 -9.55 0.93
N SER A 126 5.92 -8.71 0.54
CA SER A 126 5.30 -7.73 1.45
C SER A 126 4.44 -8.41 2.51
N ILE A 127 3.64 -9.42 2.13
CA ILE A 127 2.85 -10.22 3.07
C ILE A 127 3.77 -10.97 4.04
N PHE A 128 4.81 -11.63 3.53
CA PHE A 128 5.78 -12.34 4.36
C PHE A 128 6.45 -11.40 5.38
N PHE A 129 6.86 -10.22 4.94
CA PHE A 129 7.44 -9.21 5.83
C PHE A 129 6.47 -8.79 6.95
N LEU A 130 5.20 -8.53 6.60
CA LEU A 130 4.17 -8.19 7.58
C LEU A 130 3.95 -9.32 8.58
N LEU A 131 3.88 -10.56 8.12
CA LEU A 131 3.71 -11.74 8.97
C LEU A 131 4.91 -11.92 9.92
N CYS A 132 6.13 -11.62 9.49
CA CYS A 132 7.31 -11.66 10.36
C CYS A 132 7.35 -10.50 11.37
N CYS A 133 6.91 -9.30 10.98
CA CYS A 133 6.92 -8.15 11.86
C CYS A 133 5.82 -8.19 12.94
N MET A 134 4.65 -8.75 12.62
CA MET A 134 3.52 -8.83 13.54
C MET A 134 3.86 -9.47 14.90
N PRO A 135 4.46 -10.67 14.97
CA PRO A 135 4.83 -11.27 16.25
C PRO A 135 5.83 -10.43 17.06
N ILE A 136 6.77 -9.79 16.37
CA ILE A 136 7.77 -8.94 16.98
C ILE A 136 7.12 -7.71 17.64
N ILE A 137 6.20 -7.06 16.93
CA ILE A 137 5.49 -5.89 17.43
C ILE A 137 4.63 -6.28 18.65
N PHE A 138 3.90 -7.39 18.59
CA PHE A 138 3.09 -7.86 19.72
C PHE A 138 3.91 -8.28 20.93
N TYR A 139 5.13 -8.75 20.72
CA TYR A 139 6.04 -9.08 21.82
C TYR A 139 6.54 -7.82 22.57
N PHE A 140 6.79 -6.72 21.86
CA PHE A 140 7.30 -5.49 22.44
C PHE A 140 6.23 -4.57 23.02
N ASP A 141 5.02 -4.60 22.48
CA ASP A 141 3.94 -3.70 22.91
C ASP A 141 2.62 -4.45 23.11
N ASN A 142 2.42 -4.85 24.38
CA ASN A 142 1.25 -5.60 24.83
C ASN A 142 -0.04 -4.77 24.86
N ASN A 143 0.03 -3.44 24.69
CA ASN A 143 -1.10 -2.53 24.81
C ASN A 143 -1.72 -2.16 23.45
N LEU A 144 -1.15 -2.62 22.33
CA LEU A 144 -1.64 -2.29 20.99
C LEU A 144 -3.07 -2.77 20.72
N LEU A 145 -3.48 -3.85 21.36
CA LEU A 145 -4.82 -4.43 21.21
C LEU A 145 -5.46 -4.70 22.57
N PRO A 146 -5.99 -3.68 23.25
CA PRO A 146 -6.54 -3.80 24.61
C PRO A 146 -7.74 -4.76 24.73
N TRP A 147 -8.32 -5.16 23.60
CA TRP A 147 -9.44 -6.10 23.49
C TRP A 147 -9.01 -7.56 23.24
N LEU A 148 -7.71 -7.83 23.04
CA LEU A 148 -7.16 -9.18 22.94
C LEU A 148 -6.38 -9.52 24.21
N SER A 149 -6.67 -10.70 24.81
CA SER A 149 -5.90 -11.17 25.95
C SER A 149 -4.48 -11.55 25.54
N GLN A 150 -3.53 -11.46 26.45
CA GLN A 150 -2.13 -11.88 26.26
C GLN A 150 -2.00 -13.30 25.70
N GLU A 151 -2.86 -14.21 26.17
CA GLU A 151 -2.90 -15.60 25.69
C GLU A 151 -3.29 -15.69 24.21
N GLN A 152 -4.29 -14.90 23.77
CA GLN A 152 -4.72 -14.88 22.38
C GLN A 152 -3.65 -14.30 21.46
N LEU A 153 -2.93 -13.25 21.88
CA LEU A 153 -1.81 -12.68 21.14
C LEU A 153 -0.67 -13.68 20.98
N THR A 154 -0.36 -14.44 22.04
CA THR A 154 0.66 -15.48 22.01
C THR A 154 0.27 -16.62 21.06
N ILE A 155 -0.97 -17.08 21.10
CA ILE A 155 -1.49 -18.12 20.21
C ILE A 155 -1.43 -17.66 18.76
N ILE A 156 -1.87 -16.43 18.45
CA ILE A 156 -1.81 -15.85 17.10
C ILE A 156 -0.36 -15.79 16.61
N SER A 157 0.57 -15.34 17.45
CA SER A 157 1.99 -15.26 17.13
C SER A 157 2.58 -16.64 16.83
N ILE A 158 2.26 -17.65 17.65
CA ILE A 158 2.71 -19.03 17.44
C ILE A 158 2.13 -19.61 16.15
N VAL A 159 0.83 -19.42 15.88
CA VAL A 159 0.17 -19.91 14.66
C VAL A 159 0.79 -19.26 13.42
N VAL A 160 1.09 -17.96 13.46
CA VAL A 160 1.76 -17.25 12.37
C VAL A 160 3.18 -17.80 12.14
N ILE A 161 3.95 -18.02 13.22
CA ILE A 161 5.31 -18.57 13.12
C ILE A 161 5.28 -19.99 12.54
N ILE A 162 4.38 -20.85 13.02
CA ILE A 162 4.23 -22.23 12.51
C ILE A 162 3.78 -22.24 11.05
N GLY A 163 2.91 -21.31 10.64
CA GLY A 163 2.45 -21.18 9.25
C GLY A 163 3.53 -20.68 8.28
N ILE A 164 4.62 -20.10 8.78
CA ILE A 164 5.78 -19.63 8.00
C ILE A 164 6.85 -20.73 7.85
N MET A 165 6.94 -21.67 8.79
CA MET A 165 7.87 -22.81 8.74
C MET A 165 7.34 -23.94 7.85
#